data_a55331013e492d9a082aaf17d9bc0769
#
_entry.id   a55331013e492d9a082aaf17d9bc0769
#
_cell.length_a   1.000
_cell.length_b   1.000
_cell.length_c   1.000
_cell.angle_alpha   90.00
_cell.angle_beta   90.00
_cell.angle_gamma   90.00
#
_symmetry.space_group_name_H-M   'P 1'
#
loop_
_entity.id
_entity.type
_entity.pdbx_description
1 polymer ?
#
loop_
_entity_poly.entity_id
_entity_poly.type
_entity_poly.pdbx_seq_one_letter_code
_entity_poly.pdbx_strand_id
1 'polypeptide(L)'
;MRILAAALATSVLAAAPVKATLTAPGHTPKINTRWYYVVHATQGGKPVAARLTAQIVDPIGGSHPVTFRNGAKPITNWPFKGTFRDFVIWPASSRGVPLKLRTVVRAGGVRKVITYAVTPHG
;
A
#
# COMPACT_ATOMS: atom_id res chain seq x y z
N MET A 1 21.70 -52.91 -3.76
CA MET A 1 21.49 -52.01 -3.99
C MET A 1 20.47 -51.23 -3.60
N ARG A 2 20.41 -50.36 -3.30
CA ARG A 2 19.53 -49.73 -2.89
C ARG A 2 19.32 -48.46 -3.12
N ILE A 3 18.80 -47.90 -3.25
CA ILE A 3 18.47 -46.83 -3.63
C ILE A 3 17.84 -46.06 -2.83
N LEU A 4 17.91 -45.31 -2.53
CA LEU A 4 17.41 -44.59 -1.88
C LEU A 4 16.67 -43.72 -2.30
N ALA A 5 16.22 -43.57 -2.60
CA ALA A 5 15.50 -42.87 -3.08
C ALA A 5 14.94 -42.00 -2.55
N ALA A 6 14.98 -41.64 -2.16
CA ALA A 6 14.53 -40.93 -1.84
C ALA A 6 14.09 -39.94 -1.77
N ALA A 7 14.05 -39.69 -1.53
CA ALA A 7 13.74 -38.90 -1.25
C ALA A 7 13.32 -37.86 -1.57
N LEU A 8 13.08 -37.62 -1.95
CA LEU A 8 12.76 -36.74 -2.35
C LEU A 8 12.03 -35.90 -1.89
N ALA A 9 12.22 -35.72 -1.31
CA ALA A 9 11.71 -34.91 -0.68
C ALA A 9 11.37 -33.80 -1.24
N THR A 10 10.79 -33.72 -1.73
CA THR A 10 10.34 -32.75 -2.26
C THR A 10 9.81 -31.88 -1.48
N SER A 11 10.37 -31.36 -0.71
CA SER A 11 9.73 -30.49 -0.03
C SER A 11 9.47 -29.34 -0.74
N VAL A 12 8.43 -29.02 -0.88
CA VAL A 12 8.09 -27.90 -1.45
C VAL A 12 8.07 -26.91 -0.42
N LEU A 13 8.94 -26.06 -0.36
CA LEU A 13 8.86 -25.01 0.55
C LEU A 13 7.89 -24.03 0.05
N ALA A 14 6.81 -23.89 0.71
CA ALA A 14 5.90 -22.81 0.42
C ALA A 14 6.66 -21.51 0.56
N ALA A 15 6.48 -20.60 -0.36
CA ALA A 15 7.06 -19.27 -0.22
C ALA A 15 6.48 -18.59 1.00
N ALA A 16 7.28 -17.80 1.68
CA ALA A 16 6.81 -17.01 2.79
C ALA A 16 5.74 -16.03 2.30
N PRO A 17 4.74 -15.73 3.14
CA PRO A 17 3.68 -14.83 2.73
C PRO A 17 4.18 -13.40 2.55
N VAL A 18 3.61 -12.71 1.58
CA VAL A 18 3.82 -11.29 1.41
C VAL A 18 2.97 -10.57 2.44
N LYS A 19 3.56 -9.61 3.13
CA LYS A 19 2.85 -8.75 4.07
C LYS A 19 2.95 -7.32 3.59
N ALA A 20 1.85 -6.60 3.69
CA ALA A 20 1.82 -5.19 3.35
C ALA A 20 1.09 -4.45 4.46
N THR A 21 1.65 -3.33 4.91
CA THR A 21 1.06 -2.49 5.94
C THR A 21 1.13 -1.04 5.52
N LEU A 22 0.24 -0.23 6.08
CA LEU A 22 0.24 1.21 5.88
C LEU A 22 0.21 1.87 7.24
N THR A 23 1.08 2.84 7.45
CA THR A 23 1.08 3.66 8.65
C THR A 23 0.93 5.12 8.25
N ALA A 24 0.20 5.86 9.07
CA ALA A 24 -0.07 7.27 8.83
C ALA A 24 -0.29 7.97 10.17
N PRO A 25 -0.22 9.31 10.21
CA PRO A 25 -0.29 10.03 11.48
C PRO A 25 -1.65 9.98 12.17
N GLY A 26 -2.71 9.64 11.45
CA GLY A 26 -4.03 9.57 12.06
C GLY A 26 -5.13 9.79 11.05
N HIS A 27 -6.37 9.61 11.53
CA HIS A 27 -7.55 9.58 10.66
C HIS A 27 -8.19 10.95 10.44
N THR A 28 -7.65 12.00 11.06
CA THR A 28 -8.19 13.35 10.93
C THR A 28 -7.09 14.30 10.49
N PRO A 29 -6.62 14.17 9.24
CA PRO A 29 -5.56 15.03 8.74
C PRO A 29 -6.03 16.48 8.67
N LYS A 30 -5.11 17.41 8.90
CA LYS A 30 -5.39 18.82 8.75
C LYS A 30 -5.32 19.19 7.27
N ILE A 31 -6.32 19.92 6.77
CA ILE A 31 -6.31 20.37 5.38
C ILE A 31 -5.12 21.29 5.10
N ASN A 32 -4.71 21.33 3.84
CA ASN A 32 -3.63 22.19 3.35
C ASN A 32 -2.28 21.95 4.02
N THR A 33 -2.08 20.77 4.63
CA THR A 33 -0.81 20.39 5.21
C THR A 33 -0.40 19.04 4.68
N ARG A 34 0.89 18.76 4.69
CA ARG A 34 1.40 17.47 4.26
C ARG A 34 1.05 16.41 5.30
N TRP A 35 0.38 15.37 4.85
CA TRP A 35 0.03 14.22 5.66
C TRP A 35 0.80 13.03 5.10
N TYR A 36 1.80 12.58 5.83
CA TYR A 36 2.71 11.56 5.35
C TYR A 36 2.17 10.17 5.64
N TYR A 37 2.31 9.27 4.68
CA TYR A 37 1.98 7.88 4.88
C TYR A 37 3.15 7.01 4.41
N VAL A 38 3.22 5.81 4.96
CA VAL A 38 4.28 4.87 4.66
C VAL A 38 3.65 3.51 4.39
N VAL A 39 4.05 2.90 3.29
CA VAL A 39 3.64 1.54 2.95
C VAL A 39 4.87 0.65 3.07
N HIS A 40 4.71 -0.45 3.79
CA HIS A 40 5.76 -1.46 3.90
C HIS A 40 5.33 -2.73 3.20
N ALA A 41 6.23 -3.33 2.45
CA ALA A 41 6.00 -4.61 1.81
C ALA A 41 7.18 -5.53 2.14
N THR A 42 6.87 -6.67 2.74
CA THR A 42 7.88 -7.66 3.12
C THR A 42 7.46 -9.06 2.71
N GLN A 43 8.43 -9.91 2.57
CA GLN A 43 8.21 -11.34 2.36
C GLN A 43 9.24 -12.09 3.18
N GLY A 44 8.77 -12.94 4.09
CA GLY A 44 9.67 -13.62 5.02
C GLY A 44 10.43 -12.67 5.93
N GLY A 45 9.84 -11.54 6.29
CA GLY A 45 10.48 -10.53 7.11
C GLY A 45 11.50 -9.66 6.39
N LYS A 46 11.65 -9.82 5.08
CA LYS A 46 12.63 -9.06 4.29
C LYS A 46 11.93 -8.14 3.31
N PRO A 47 12.54 -7.00 2.98
CA PRO A 47 12.00 -6.13 1.94
C PRO A 47 11.77 -6.88 0.64
N VAL A 48 10.63 -6.66 0.00
CA VAL A 48 10.31 -7.29 -1.27
C VAL A 48 10.01 -6.23 -2.32
N ALA A 49 10.39 -6.52 -3.56
CA ALA A 49 10.03 -5.67 -4.68
C ALA A 49 8.53 -5.73 -4.91
N ALA A 50 7.90 -4.59 -5.04
CA ALA A 50 6.46 -4.47 -5.13
C ALA A 50 6.07 -3.32 -6.05
N ARG A 51 4.77 -3.24 -6.35
CA ARG A 51 4.18 -2.12 -7.07
C ARG A 51 2.97 -1.62 -6.31
N LEU A 52 2.85 -0.31 -6.24
CA LEU A 52 1.81 0.35 -5.47
C LEU A 52 0.88 1.13 -6.39
N THR A 53 -0.41 0.98 -6.15
CA THR A 53 -1.43 1.87 -6.71
C THR A 53 -2.17 2.51 -5.53
N ALA A 54 -2.26 3.83 -5.54
CA ALA A 54 -2.92 4.56 -4.47
C ALA A 54 -4.04 5.41 -5.02
N GLN A 55 -5.19 5.36 -4.37
CA GLN A 55 -6.39 6.10 -4.76
C GLN A 55 -7.10 6.63 -3.53
N ILE A 56 -7.83 7.72 -3.72
CA ILE A 56 -8.76 8.23 -2.72
C ILE A 56 -10.15 7.79 -3.17
N VAL A 57 -10.88 7.16 -2.26
CA VAL A 57 -12.27 6.75 -2.51
C VAL A 57 -13.18 7.71 -1.78
N ASP A 58 -14.11 8.31 -2.50
CA ASP A 58 -15.07 9.25 -1.92
C ASP A 58 -16.30 8.54 -1.34
N PRO A 59 -17.19 9.26 -0.62
CA PRO A 59 -18.32 8.62 0.06
C PRO A 59 -19.31 7.92 -0.86
N ILE A 60 -19.35 8.28 -2.13
CA ILE A 60 -20.26 7.64 -3.08
C ILE A 60 -19.56 6.57 -3.92
N GLY A 61 -18.33 6.21 -3.55
CA GLY A 61 -17.60 5.13 -4.20
C GLY A 61 -16.76 5.55 -5.40
N GLY A 62 -16.66 6.83 -5.71
CA GLY A 62 -15.77 7.31 -6.77
C GLY A 62 -14.32 7.18 -6.36
N SER A 63 -13.46 6.83 -7.31
CA SER A 63 -12.02 6.69 -7.07
C SER A 63 -11.27 7.80 -7.78
N HIS A 64 -10.32 8.39 -7.06
CA HIS A 64 -9.49 9.47 -7.58
C HIS A 64 -8.02 9.09 -7.37
N PRO A 65 -7.17 9.21 -8.40
CA PRO A 65 -5.78 8.82 -8.24
C PRO A 65 -5.06 9.73 -7.25
N VAL A 66 -4.19 9.13 -6.44
CA VAL A 66 -3.24 9.89 -5.64
C VAL A 66 -2.03 10.14 -6.50
N THR A 67 -1.55 11.36 -6.54
CA THR A 67 -0.38 11.71 -7.31
C THR A 67 0.84 11.77 -6.41
N PHE A 68 2.00 11.36 -6.95
CA PHE A 68 3.23 11.31 -6.21
C PHE A 68 3.66 12.72 -5.78
N ARG A 69 3.88 12.89 -4.48
CA ARG A 69 4.23 14.18 -3.88
C ARG A 69 3.25 15.29 -4.23
N ASN A 70 1.98 14.92 -4.33
CA ASN A 70 0.92 15.85 -4.69
C ASN A 70 1.22 16.58 -6.01
N GLY A 71 1.96 15.94 -6.89
CA GLY A 71 2.36 16.48 -8.19
C GLY A 71 1.45 16.00 -9.30
N ALA A 72 2.03 15.73 -10.47
CA ALA A 72 1.27 15.38 -11.66
C ALA A 72 1.21 13.88 -11.96
N LYS A 73 2.12 13.08 -11.42
CA LYS A 73 2.19 11.67 -11.77
C LYS A 73 1.34 10.83 -10.83
N PRO A 74 0.34 10.11 -11.34
CA PRO A 74 -0.44 9.22 -10.50
C PRO A 74 0.40 8.05 -10.02
N ILE A 75 0.13 7.62 -8.79
CA ILE A 75 0.77 6.45 -8.23
C ILE A 75 -0.02 5.23 -8.73
N THR A 76 0.40 4.72 -9.88
CA THR A 76 -0.21 3.56 -10.51
C THR A 76 0.91 2.58 -10.85
N ASN A 77 0.83 1.38 -10.28
CA ASN A 77 1.87 0.35 -10.43
C ASN A 77 3.28 0.92 -10.19
N TRP A 78 3.39 1.74 -9.17
CA TRP A 78 4.62 2.43 -8.84
C TRP A 78 5.61 1.46 -8.20
N PRO A 79 6.79 1.25 -8.80
CA PRO A 79 7.72 0.28 -8.26
C PRO A 79 8.40 0.79 -7.00
N PHE A 80 8.52 -0.10 -6.02
CA PHE A 80 9.29 0.19 -4.81
C PHE A 80 9.79 -1.12 -4.21
N LYS A 81 10.71 -1.03 -3.28
CA LYS A 81 11.19 -2.20 -2.56
C LYS A 81 11.14 -1.91 -1.06
N GLY A 82 10.40 -2.72 -0.34
CA GLY A 82 10.33 -2.67 1.12
C GLY A 82 9.51 -1.51 1.67
N THR A 83 9.85 -0.29 1.35
CA THR A 83 9.22 0.89 1.93
C THR A 83 8.93 1.93 0.87
N PHE A 84 7.72 2.45 0.89
CA PHE A 84 7.30 3.57 0.06
C PHE A 84 6.80 4.69 0.98
N ARG A 85 7.33 5.89 0.80
CA ARG A 85 6.93 7.05 1.58
C ARG A 85 6.44 8.13 0.65
N ASP A 86 5.33 8.74 1.02
CA ASP A 86 4.79 9.86 0.27
C ASP A 86 3.89 10.69 1.18
N PHE A 87 3.35 11.77 0.68
CA PHE A 87 2.41 12.59 1.42
C PHE A 87 1.24 12.98 0.53
N VAL A 88 0.12 13.25 1.18
CA VAL A 88 -1.08 13.80 0.55
C VAL A 88 -1.33 15.16 1.20
N ILE A 89 -1.72 16.13 0.40
CA ILE A 89 -2.23 17.40 0.89
C ILE A 89 -3.74 17.37 0.66
N TRP A 90 -4.49 17.28 1.74
CA TRP A 90 -5.94 17.23 1.67
C TRP A 90 -6.47 18.65 1.41
N PRO A 91 -7.21 18.88 0.33
CA PRO A 91 -7.67 20.23 -0.01
C PRO A 91 -8.76 20.71 0.95
N ALA A 92 -8.96 22.00 1.04
CA ALA A 92 -10.00 22.59 1.87
C ALA A 92 -11.40 22.04 1.54
N SER A 93 -11.64 21.70 0.28
CA SER A 93 -12.91 21.11 -0.14
C SER A 93 -13.19 19.73 0.46
N SER A 94 -12.19 19.06 0.99
CA SER A 94 -12.35 17.77 1.62
C SER A 94 -12.68 17.85 3.11
N ARG A 95 -12.75 19.06 3.67
CA ARG A 95 -13.02 19.24 5.10
C ARG A 95 -14.35 18.57 5.47
N GLY A 96 -14.29 17.71 6.48
CA GLY A 96 -15.46 17.01 7.01
C GLY A 96 -15.97 15.88 6.11
N VAL A 97 -15.30 15.57 5.02
CA VAL A 97 -15.73 14.52 4.11
C VAL A 97 -15.06 13.21 4.51
N PRO A 98 -15.84 12.15 4.77
CA PRO A 98 -15.25 10.84 5.07
C PRO A 98 -14.69 10.23 3.78
N LEU A 99 -13.38 10.10 3.73
CA LEU A 99 -12.65 9.59 2.58
C LEU A 99 -11.88 8.35 2.99
N LYS A 100 -11.37 7.63 2.01
CA LYS A 100 -10.51 6.47 2.25
C LYS A 100 -9.29 6.55 1.34
N LEU A 101 -8.12 6.40 1.93
CA LEU A 101 -6.92 6.15 1.14
C LEU A 101 -6.87 4.65 0.90
N ARG A 102 -6.97 4.25 -0.35
CA ARG A 102 -6.93 2.84 -0.71
C ARG A 102 -5.63 2.58 -1.44
N THR A 103 -4.86 1.66 -0.91
CA THR A 103 -3.61 1.23 -1.52
C THR A 103 -3.70 -0.22 -1.93
N VAL A 104 -3.18 -0.52 -3.11
CA VAL A 104 -3.08 -1.88 -3.62
C VAL A 104 -1.61 -2.16 -3.82
N VAL A 105 -1.11 -3.16 -3.12
CA VAL A 105 0.29 -3.59 -3.21
C VAL A 105 0.34 -4.92 -3.92
N ARG A 106 1.14 -5.00 -4.98
CA ARG A 106 1.35 -6.23 -5.73
C ARG A 106 2.80 -6.65 -5.62
N ALA A 107 3.02 -7.88 -5.22
CA ALA A 107 4.36 -8.45 -5.11
C ALA A 107 4.28 -9.95 -5.33
N GLY A 108 5.11 -10.48 -6.21
CA GLY A 108 5.20 -11.92 -6.43
C GLY A 108 3.88 -12.61 -6.74
N GLY A 109 3.01 -11.99 -7.53
CA GLY A 109 1.70 -12.54 -7.85
C GLY A 109 0.65 -12.38 -6.76
N VAL A 110 0.98 -11.75 -5.65
CA VAL A 110 0.07 -11.50 -4.54
C VAL A 110 -0.42 -10.07 -4.60
N ARG A 111 -1.71 -9.87 -4.30
CA ARG A 111 -2.33 -8.56 -4.28
C ARG A 111 -2.89 -8.31 -2.89
N LYS A 112 -2.44 -7.25 -2.26
CA LYS A 112 -2.93 -6.82 -0.94
C LYS A 112 -3.58 -5.46 -1.06
N VAL A 113 -4.76 -5.32 -0.49
CA VAL A 113 -5.49 -4.06 -0.47
C VAL A 113 -5.53 -3.56 0.96
N ILE A 114 -5.12 -2.32 1.16
CA ILE A 114 -5.16 -1.68 2.47
C ILE A 114 -5.95 -0.39 2.33
N THR A 115 -6.95 -0.24 3.18
CA THR A 115 -7.81 0.94 3.17
C THR A 115 -7.66 1.67 4.50
N TYR A 116 -7.41 2.97 4.43
CA TYR A 116 -7.21 3.81 5.61
C TYR A 116 -8.21 4.96 5.56
N ALA A 117 -9.11 4.99 6.54
CA ALA A 117 -10.15 6.01 6.58
C ALA A 117 -9.60 7.33 7.08
N VAL A 118 -10.02 8.42 6.44
CA VAL A 118 -9.65 9.78 6.87
C VAL A 118 -10.84 10.70 6.76
N THR A 119 -10.94 11.66 7.66
CA THR A 119 -11.89 12.77 7.57
C THR A 119 -11.11 14.05 7.83
N PRO A 120 -10.72 14.77 6.79
CA PRO A 120 -9.91 15.98 6.96
C PRO A 120 -10.64 17.05 7.76
N HIS A 121 -9.87 17.87 8.48
CA HIS A 121 -10.39 18.93 9.32
C HIS A 121 -9.51 20.17 9.21
N GLY A 122 -9.92 21.24 9.87
CA GLY A 122 -9.11 22.44 9.93
C GLY A 122 -9.85 23.73 9.70
#